data_c674ad57c533da8927d5af54b1a8a5f1
#
_entry.id   c674ad57c533da8927d5af54b1a8a5f1
#
_cell.length_a   1.000
_cell.length_b   1.000
_cell.length_c   1.000
_cell.angle_alpha   90.00
_cell.angle_beta   90.00
_cell.angle_gamma   90.00
#
_symmetry.space_group_name_H-M   'P 1'
#
loop_
_entity.id
_entity.type
_entity.pdbx_description
1 polymer ?
#
loop_
_entity_poly.entity_id
_entity_poly.type
_entity_poly.pdbx_seq_one_letter_code
_entity_poly.pdbx_strand_id
1 'polypeptide(L)'
;MAINYSSTCGGENNVTASMAILKGLAADGGLFMPDHIPALDCSLEELSHKTYQEVAYAVMKQFLTDFTEEELKTCIERAYDSKFDTEEIAPLVKADGAYYLELFHGSTIAFKDMALSILPHLMTVSAKKNHAENTIVILTATSGDTGKAAMAGFADVEGTRIIVFYPKDGVSRVQELQMLTQKGANTSVVGISGNFDDAQSGVKKIFGDKEFAKELAGRGYQLSSANSINIGRLVPQVVYYVYAYAKLLENGEIENGEKINVTVPTGNFGNILAAYFAKQMGVPIDKLICASNDNKVLYDFFKTGVYDKNRPFILTSSPSMDILISSNLERLIYLSTGCDAEETKKRMEELSKDGKYSVTDEMRARMADFVGGYADQAANAAEIKRLYDETGYMIDTHTGVASCVYHNYVKETGDTKKTVIASTASPYKFSRSVMEAIFGSEEGKGEFELIDEMEKASGVKIPQAIEEIRKAEIRHNRQCKPEEMEKTVSEILQ
;
A
#
# COMPACT_ATOMS: atom_id res chain seq x y z
N MET A 1 7.02 22.45 15.78
CA MET A 1 7.69 23.18 14.65
C MET A 1 7.05 22.73 13.36
N ALA A 2 7.03 23.58 12.32
CA ALA A 2 6.54 23.14 11.01
C ALA A 2 7.49 22.10 10.42
N ILE A 3 6.96 21.02 9.85
CA ILE A 3 7.71 20.02 9.11
C ILE A 3 7.66 20.39 7.63
N ASN A 4 8.82 20.49 7.02
CA ASN A 4 8.96 20.64 5.57
C ASN A 4 9.38 19.32 4.93
N TYR A 5 9.19 19.25 3.63
CA TYR A 5 9.50 18.07 2.83
C TYR A 5 10.54 18.42 1.77
N SER A 6 11.44 17.49 1.52
CA SER A 6 12.49 17.61 0.51
C SER A 6 12.55 16.35 -0.35
N SER A 7 13.00 16.52 -1.60
CA SER A 7 13.24 15.41 -2.51
C SER A 7 14.43 14.58 -2.07
N THR A 8 14.30 13.26 -2.13
CA THR A 8 15.41 12.31 -1.94
C THR A 8 16.56 12.48 -2.94
N CYS A 9 16.32 13.19 -4.07
CA CYS A 9 17.31 13.51 -5.09
C CYS A 9 17.81 14.97 -5.03
N GLY A 10 17.30 15.79 -4.07
CA GLY A 10 17.83 17.11 -3.73
C GLY A 10 17.38 18.29 -4.62
N GLY A 11 16.66 18.03 -5.70
CA GLY A 11 16.27 19.09 -6.65
C GLY A 11 15.08 19.93 -6.19
N GLU A 12 14.36 19.52 -5.15
CA GLU A 12 13.24 20.27 -4.60
C GLU A 12 13.24 20.16 -3.07
N ASN A 13 13.22 21.30 -2.36
CA ASN A 13 13.40 21.34 -0.92
C ASN A 13 12.42 22.32 -0.27
N ASN A 14 12.18 22.14 1.03
CA ASN A 14 11.39 23.04 1.87
C ASN A 14 9.95 23.27 1.37
N VAL A 15 9.30 22.24 0.83
CA VAL A 15 7.88 22.30 0.49
C VAL A 15 7.00 21.89 1.66
N THR A 16 5.79 22.44 1.75
CA THR A 16 4.81 22.07 2.78
C THR A 16 4.29 20.66 2.56
N ALA A 17 3.70 20.03 3.58
CA ALA A 17 3.08 18.72 3.46
C ALA A 17 1.97 18.73 2.39
N SER A 18 1.13 19.76 2.37
CA SER A 18 0.07 19.91 1.36
C SER A 18 0.63 19.98 -0.07
N MET A 19 1.73 20.69 -0.28
CA MET A 19 2.37 20.76 -1.61
C MET A 19 2.98 19.40 -2.00
N ALA A 20 3.64 18.69 -1.06
CA ALA A 20 4.21 17.38 -1.31
C ALA A 20 3.13 16.34 -1.67
N ILE A 21 1.96 16.38 -1.00
CA ILE A 21 0.81 15.53 -1.29
C ILE A 21 0.23 15.85 -2.66
N LEU A 22 0.03 17.14 -2.97
CA LEU A 22 -0.56 17.58 -4.24
C LEU A 22 0.31 17.19 -5.44
N LYS A 23 1.62 17.33 -5.32
CA LYS A 23 2.59 16.94 -6.37
C LYS A 23 2.74 15.42 -6.46
N GLY A 24 2.76 14.73 -5.31
CA GLY A 24 2.97 13.29 -5.21
C GLY A 24 4.40 12.82 -5.50
N LEU A 25 5.11 13.51 -6.39
CA LEU A 25 6.49 13.24 -6.81
C LEU A 25 7.22 14.58 -7.00
N ALA A 26 8.47 14.64 -6.62
CA ALA A 26 9.29 15.84 -6.85
C ALA A 26 9.63 16.02 -8.34
N ALA A 27 9.90 17.26 -8.75
CA ALA A 27 10.17 17.60 -10.15
C ALA A 27 11.44 16.96 -10.72
N ASP A 28 12.36 16.55 -9.86
CA ASP A 28 13.60 15.84 -10.19
C ASP A 28 13.44 14.30 -10.22
N GLY A 29 12.22 13.81 -9.97
CA GLY A 29 11.90 12.38 -9.93
C GLY A 29 12.16 11.72 -8.58
N GLY A 30 12.71 12.42 -7.60
CA GLY A 30 12.90 11.94 -6.23
C GLY A 30 11.61 11.92 -5.42
N LEU A 31 11.60 11.19 -4.32
CA LEU A 31 10.45 11.05 -3.45
C LEU A 31 10.50 12.11 -2.33
N PHE A 32 9.33 12.65 -1.96
CA PHE A 32 9.28 13.57 -0.84
C PHE A 32 9.48 12.85 0.49
N MET A 33 10.38 13.39 1.32
CA MET A 33 10.67 12.97 2.69
C MET A 33 10.51 14.16 3.64
N PRO A 34 9.94 13.97 4.85
CA PRO A 34 9.97 15.00 5.87
C PRO A 34 11.42 15.28 6.31
N ASP A 35 11.73 16.50 6.68
CA ASP A 35 13.06 16.90 7.17
C ASP A 35 13.51 16.11 8.41
N HIS A 36 12.56 15.59 9.17
CA HIS A 36 12.76 14.60 10.24
C HIS A 36 11.47 13.80 10.46
N ILE A 37 11.58 12.60 11.00
CA ILE A 37 10.44 11.82 11.46
C ILE A 37 10.08 12.30 12.88
N PRO A 38 8.88 12.89 13.10
CA PRO A 38 8.51 13.45 14.38
C PRO A 38 8.25 12.35 15.42
N ALA A 39 8.50 12.66 16.69
CA ALA A 39 8.05 11.82 17.79
C ALA A 39 6.53 12.01 18.03
N LEU A 40 5.88 11.01 18.63
CA LEU A 40 4.53 11.18 19.17
C LEU A 40 4.55 12.23 20.30
N ASP A 41 3.53 13.08 20.37
CA ASP A 41 3.37 14.10 21.41
C ASP A 41 2.48 13.64 22.59
N CYS A 42 2.10 12.38 22.60
CA CYS A 42 1.33 11.70 23.63
C CYS A 42 1.88 10.30 23.91
N SER A 43 1.55 9.73 25.05
CA SER A 43 2.01 8.38 25.40
C SER A 43 1.21 7.30 24.68
N LEU A 44 1.82 6.12 24.51
CA LEU A 44 1.14 4.96 23.94
C LEU A 44 0.03 4.44 24.87
N GLU A 45 0.15 4.64 26.17
CA GLU A 45 -0.92 4.36 27.14
C GLU A 45 -2.14 5.26 26.94
N GLU A 46 -1.94 6.55 26.68
CA GLU A 46 -3.06 7.44 26.33
C GLU A 46 -3.74 7.02 25.03
N LEU A 47 -2.95 6.56 24.05
CA LEU A 47 -3.48 6.08 22.77
C LEU A 47 -4.19 4.75 22.87
N SER A 48 -3.92 3.91 23.86
CA SER A 48 -4.52 2.58 24.00
C SER A 48 -6.05 2.63 24.16
N HIS A 49 -6.56 3.71 24.75
CA HIS A 49 -8.00 3.91 24.97
C HIS A 49 -8.68 4.76 23.87
N LYS A 50 -7.98 5.00 22.75
CA LYS A 50 -8.45 5.83 21.65
C LYS A 50 -9.02 5.00 20.51
N THR A 51 -9.97 5.59 19.80
CA THR A 51 -10.47 5.05 18.53
C THR A 51 -9.40 5.15 17.45
N TYR A 52 -9.57 4.40 16.37
CA TYR A 52 -8.66 4.49 15.22
C TYR A 52 -8.55 5.92 14.68
N GLN A 53 -9.67 6.65 14.59
CA GLN A 53 -9.72 8.02 14.11
C GLN A 53 -8.94 8.98 15.02
N GLU A 54 -9.03 8.81 16.33
CA GLU A 54 -8.28 9.62 17.30
C GLU A 54 -6.78 9.35 17.21
N VAL A 55 -6.37 8.07 17.06
CA VAL A 55 -4.96 7.69 16.81
C VAL A 55 -4.49 8.25 15.47
N ALA A 56 -5.33 8.19 14.43
CA ALA A 56 -5.01 8.77 13.13
C ALA A 56 -4.72 10.27 13.23
N TYR A 57 -5.53 11.02 13.98
CA TYR A 57 -5.27 12.42 14.21
C TYR A 57 -3.96 12.65 14.99
N ALA A 58 -3.71 11.90 16.06
CA ALA A 58 -2.51 12.03 16.88
C ALA A 58 -1.22 11.80 16.05
N VAL A 59 -1.24 10.83 15.15
CA VAL A 59 -0.10 10.52 14.28
C VAL A 59 0.03 11.53 13.13
N MET A 60 -1.06 11.75 12.39
CA MET A 60 -1.00 12.51 11.13
C MET A 60 -0.74 14.00 11.34
N LYS A 61 -1.21 14.60 12.45
CA LYS A 61 -0.94 16.00 12.77
C LYS A 61 0.56 16.30 12.96
N GLN A 62 1.36 15.29 13.30
CA GLN A 62 2.80 15.45 13.45
C GLN A 62 3.50 15.63 12.10
N PHE A 63 2.98 15.02 11.04
CA PHE A 63 3.52 15.10 9.68
C PHE A 63 2.90 16.21 8.84
N LEU A 64 1.59 16.44 8.99
CA LEU A 64 0.80 17.33 8.16
C LEU A 64 0.61 18.69 8.86
N THR A 65 1.72 19.33 9.21
CA THR A 65 1.75 20.49 10.11
C THR A 65 1.17 21.78 9.51
N ASP A 66 0.94 21.84 8.22
CA ASP A 66 0.26 22.94 7.55
C ASP A 66 -1.26 22.72 7.38
N PHE A 67 -1.78 21.56 7.81
CA PHE A 67 -3.22 21.32 7.94
C PHE A 67 -3.73 21.85 9.29
N THR A 68 -4.90 22.47 9.29
CA THR A 68 -5.57 22.81 10.55
C THR A 68 -6.17 21.54 11.18
N GLU A 69 -6.46 21.62 12.48
CA GLU A 69 -7.12 20.53 13.21
C GLU A 69 -8.45 20.13 12.55
N GLU A 70 -9.29 21.12 12.19
CA GLU A 70 -10.58 20.90 11.56
C GLU A 70 -10.44 20.23 10.18
N GLU A 71 -9.51 20.69 9.34
CA GLU A 71 -9.23 20.10 8.02
C GLU A 71 -8.84 18.63 8.16
N LEU A 72 -7.91 18.33 9.07
CA LEU A 72 -7.39 16.97 9.23
C LEU A 72 -8.43 16.04 9.84
N LYS A 73 -9.16 16.45 10.87
CA LYS A 73 -10.25 15.67 11.46
C LYS A 73 -11.36 15.38 10.44
N THR A 74 -11.75 16.36 9.64
CA THR A 74 -12.73 16.17 8.55
C THR A 74 -12.23 15.14 7.52
N CYS A 75 -10.95 15.18 7.15
CA CYS A 75 -10.38 14.16 6.26
C CYS A 75 -10.44 12.76 6.86
N ILE A 76 -10.09 12.62 8.14
CA ILE A 76 -10.09 11.36 8.88
C ILE A 76 -11.52 10.78 9.00
N GLU A 77 -12.49 11.59 9.41
CA GLU A 77 -13.88 11.19 9.59
C GLU A 77 -14.50 10.72 8.27
N ARG A 78 -14.19 11.38 7.15
CA ARG A 78 -14.67 10.99 5.82
C ARG A 78 -13.99 9.74 5.28
N ALA A 79 -12.78 9.45 5.73
CA ALA A 79 -12.00 8.29 5.27
C ALA A 79 -12.35 7.02 6.02
N TYR A 80 -12.43 7.09 7.36
CA TYR A 80 -12.57 5.95 8.25
C TYR A 80 -13.96 5.95 8.90
N ASP A 81 -14.97 5.69 8.10
CA ASP A 81 -16.39 5.65 8.47
C ASP A 81 -17.00 4.25 8.22
N SER A 82 -18.30 4.17 8.08
CA SER A 82 -19.06 2.95 7.79
C SER A 82 -18.71 2.24 6.47
N LYS A 83 -17.76 2.75 5.68
CA LYS A 83 -17.16 2.02 4.55
C LYS A 83 -16.28 0.86 5.01
N PHE A 84 -15.81 0.90 6.26
CA PHE A 84 -15.16 -0.24 6.91
C PHE A 84 -16.21 -1.08 7.63
N ASP A 85 -16.11 -2.38 7.50
CA ASP A 85 -17.10 -3.32 8.06
C ASP A 85 -16.88 -3.64 9.55
N THR A 86 -15.92 -2.96 10.18
CA THR A 86 -15.65 -3.00 11.62
C THR A 86 -15.37 -1.61 12.19
N GLU A 87 -15.84 -1.34 13.40
CA GLU A 87 -15.59 -0.08 14.12
C GLU A 87 -14.12 0.09 14.50
N GLU A 88 -13.39 -1.00 14.66
CA GLU A 88 -11.95 -0.97 14.96
C GLU A 88 -11.09 -0.55 13.76
N ILE A 89 -11.63 -0.56 12.55
CA ILE A 89 -10.96 -0.25 11.29
C ILE A 89 -9.80 -1.20 10.94
N ALA A 90 -8.93 -1.51 11.90
CA ALA A 90 -7.77 -2.39 11.76
C ALA A 90 -7.64 -3.29 13.00
N PRO A 91 -8.54 -4.29 13.16
CA PRO A 91 -8.53 -5.18 14.32
C PRO A 91 -7.30 -6.09 14.33
N LEU A 92 -6.96 -6.55 15.54
CA LEU A 92 -5.91 -7.54 15.79
C LEU A 92 -6.53 -8.90 16.10
N VAL A 93 -6.20 -9.91 15.33
CA VAL A 93 -6.60 -11.29 15.56
C VAL A 93 -5.40 -12.11 16.05
N LYS A 94 -5.52 -12.70 17.22
CA LYS A 94 -4.48 -13.57 17.77
C LYS A 94 -4.64 -15.00 17.24
N ALA A 95 -3.66 -15.48 16.51
CA ALA A 95 -3.61 -16.85 16.03
C ALA A 95 -2.15 -17.34 16.00
N ASP A 96 -1.95 -18.61 16.32
CA ASP A 96 -0.66 -19.32 16.24
C ASP A 96 0.56 -18.54 16.80
N GLY A 97 0.36 -17.93 17.96
CA GLY A 97 1.42 -17.21 18.67
C GLY A 97 1.77 -15.82 18.11
N ALA A 98 1.10 -15.38 17.05
CA ALA A 98 1.24 -14.04 16.47
C ALA A 98 -0.06 -13.24 16.52
N TYR A 99 0.02 -11.95 16.18
CA TYR A 99 -1.11 -11.02 16.10
C TYR A 99 -1.24 -10.53 14.65
N TYR A 100 -2.29 -10.98 13.98
CA TYR A 100 -2.60 -10.59 12.61
C TYR A 100 -3.35 -9.27 12.63
N LEU A 101 -2.73 -8.24 12.11
CA LEU A 101 -3.32 -6.90 11.94
C LEU A 101 -4.11 -6.89 10.66
N GLU A 102 -5.43 -7.02 10.76
CA GLU A 102 -6.32 -7.09 9.60
C GLU A 102 -6.55 -5.71 8.99
N LEU A 103 -5.95 -5.47 7.84
CA LEU A 103 -5.97 -4.18 7.13
C LEU A 103 -6.96 -4.17 5.94
N PHE A 104 -7.87 -5.12 5.90
CA PHE A 104 -8.70 -5.41 4.73
C PHE A 104 -10.21 -5.21 4.95
N HIS A 105 -10.59 -4.48 5.96
CA HIS A 105 -12.00 -4.22 6.30
C HIS A 105 -12.65 -3.08 5.49
N GLY A 106 -11.90 -2.44 4.59
CA GLY A 106 -12.39 -1.36 3.75
C GLY A 106 -13.10 -1.84 2.47
N SER A 107 -13.56 -0.89 1.68
CA SER A 107 -14.41 -1.08 0.49
C SER A 107 -13.83 -2.00 -0.59
N THR A 108 -12.53 -2.24 -0.61
CA THR A 108 -11.89 -3.12 -1.61
C THR A 108 -11.25 -4.35 -1.01
N ILE A 109 -11.47 -4.56 0.29
CA ILE A 109 -10.98 -5.68 1.07
C ILE A 109 -9.46 -5.91 0.96
N ALA A 110 -8.69 -4.81 0.95
CA ALA A 110 -7.23 -4.82 0.96
C ALA A 110 -6.67 -3.59 1.68
N PHE A 111 -5.45 -3.70 2.23
CA PHE A 111 -4.78 -2.65 3.03
C PHE A 111 -4.65 -1.30 2.31
N LYS A 112 -4.75 -1.30 0.99
CA LYS A 112 -4.65 -0.08 0.19
C LYS A 112 -5.76 0.93 0.51
N ASP A 113 -6.91 0.44 1.00
CA ASP A 113 -8.01 1.27 1.47
C ASP A 113 -7.60 2.16 2.64
N MET A 114 -6.70 1.68 3.52
CA MET A 114 -6.23 2.44 4.68
C MET A 114 -5.61 3.80 4.31
N ALA A 115 -5.01 3.90 3.14
CA ALA A 115 -4.42 5.14 2.66
C ALA A 115 -5.21 5.78 1.51
N LEU A 116 -5.87 4.99 0.66
CA LEU A 116 -6.61 5.51 -0.49
C LEU A 116 -8.00 6.04 -0.13
N SER A 117 -8.55 5.68 1.04
CA SER A 117 -9.77 6.31 1.55
C SER A 117 -9.54 7.76 2.01
N ILE A 118 -8.36 8.09 2.52
CA ILE A 118 -8.07 9.45 3.02
C ILE A 118 -7.36 10.34 1.99
N LEU A 119 -6.55 9.76 1.10
CA LEU A 119 -5.75 10.53 0.14
C LEU A 119 -6.57 11.55 -0.67
N PRO A 120 -7.77 11.23 -1.20
CA PRO A 120 -8.56 12.18 -1.97
C PRO A 120 -8.92 13.42 -1.15
N HIS A 121 -9.27 13.26 0.11
CA HIS A 121 -9.61 14.36 1.01
C HIS A 121 -8.39 15.22 1.33
N LEU A 122 -7.24 14.59 1.60
CA LEU A 122 -5.97 15.30 1.77
C LEU A 122 -5.59 16.08 0.50
N MET A 123 -5.76 15.50 -0.69
CA MET A 123 -5.48 16.18 -1.96
C MET A 123 -6.40 17.36 -2.20
N THR A 124 -7.70 17.24 -1.89
CA THR A 124 -8.67 18.34 -2.04
C THR A 124 -8.31 19.51 -1.12
N VAL A 125 -7.96 19.25 0.14
CA VAL A 125 -7.48 20.28 1.08
C VAL A 125 -6.16 20.87 0.58
N SER A 126 -5.22 20.03 0.13
CA SER A 126 -3.94 20.46 -0.44
C SER A 126 -4.11 21.38 -1.65
N ALA A 127 -5.03 21.05 -2.56
CA ALA A 127 -5.33 21.89 -3.71
C ALA A 127 -5.83 23.29 -3.29
N LYS A 128 -6.76 23.34 -2.34
CA LYS A 128 -7.27 24.62 -1.80
C LYS A 128 -6.16 25.46 -1.16
N LYS A 129 -5.31 24.83 -0.32
CA LYS A 129 -4.17 25.51 0.34
C LYS A 129 -3.15 26.08 -0.65
N ASN A 130 -2.94 25.41 -1.75
CA ASN A 130 -1.96 25.79 -2.77
C ASN A 130 -2.59 26.55 -3.95
N HIS A 131 -3.85 27.00 -3.81
CA HIS A 131 -4.58 27.76 -4.83
C HIS A 131 -4.58 27.07 -6.21
N ALA A 132 -4.64 25.73 -6.23
CA ALA A 132 -4.78 24.97 -7.46
C ALA A 132 -6.24 25.04 -7.93
N GLU A 133 -6.47 25.66 -9.09
CA GLU A 133 -7.80 25.87 -9.66
C GLU A 133 -8.26 24.71 -10.54
N ASN A 134 -7.30 23.92 -11.05
CA ASN A 134 -7.57 22.83 -11.98
C ASN A 134 -8.12 21.58 -11.26
N THR A 135 -9.05 20.88 -11.91
CA THR A 135 -9.51 19.56 -11.48
C THR A 135 -8.35 18.58 -11.50
N ILE A 136 -8.12 17.88 -10.40
CA ILE A 136 -7.06 16.87 -10.28
C ILE A 136 -7.50 15.60 -11.00
N VAL A 137 -6.74 15.18 -12.00
CA VAL A 137 -6.97 13.92 -12.72
C VAL A 137 -5.97 12.88 -12.25
N ILE A 138 -6.43 11.90 -11.51
CA ILE A 138 -5.64 10.74 -11.14
C ILE A 138 -5.59 9.77 -12.31
N LEU A 139 -4.37 9.52 -12.80
CA LEU A 139 -4.12 8.56 -13.86
C LEU A 139 -3.30 7.41 -13.29
N THR A 140 -3.78 6.18 -13.44
CA THR A 140 -3.08 5.00 -12.90
C THR A 140 -3.21 3.78 -13.81
N ALA A 141 -2.13 3.00 -13.86
CA ALA A 141 -2.17 1.62 -14.35
C ALA A 141 -2.24 0.68 -13.16
N THR A 142 -3.00 -0.40 -13.28
CA THR A 142 -3.16 -1.37 -12.20
C THR A 142 -3.13 -2.82 -12.70
N SER A 143 -2.60 -3.68 -11.86
CA SER A 143 -2.76 -5.15 -11.95
C SER A 143 -3.97 -5.66 -11.16
N GLY A 144 -4.88 -4.76 -10.73
CA GLY A 144 -6.11 -5.08 -10.01
C GLY A 144 -6.35 -4.20 -8.78
N ASP A 145 -5.61 -4.40 -7.70
CA ASP A 145 -5.92 -3.86 -6.38
C ASP A 145 -5.79 -2.34 -6.24
N THR A 146 -4.67 -1.76 -6.69
CA THR A 146 -4.40 -0.33 -6.50
C THR A 146 -5.39 0.54 -7.26
N GLY A 147 -5.70 0.17 -8.51
CA GLY A 147 -6.67 0.90 -9.31
C GLY A 147 -8.07 0.86 -8.71
N LYS A 148 -8.51 -0.31 -8.23
CA LYS A 148 -9.81 -0.44 -7.58
C LYS A 148 -9.89 0.39 -6.29
N ALA A 149 -8.87 0.30 -5.43
CA ALA A 149 -8.85 1.06 -4.18
C ALA A 149 -8.80 2.57 -4.43
N ALA A 150 -8.03 3.02 -5.45
CA ALA A 150 -8.00 4.42 -5.85
C ALA A 150 -9.38 4.87 -6.37
N MET A 151 -10.04 4.09 -7.23
CA MET A 151 -11.39 4.43 -7.71
C MET A 151 -12.39 4.53 -6.58
N ALA A 152 -12.39 3.59 -5.63
CA ALA A 152 -13.29 3.62 -4.49
C ALA A 152 -13.08 4.86 -3.62
N GLY A 153 -11.80 5.21 -3.37
CA GLY A 153 -11.45 6.39 -2.58
C GLY A 153 -11.79 7.72 -3.26
N PHE A 154 -11.57 7.82 -4.58
CA PHE A 154 -11.82 9.05 -5.35
C PHE A 154 -13.25 9.17 -5.87
N ALA A 155 -14.10 8.13 -5.73
CA ALA A 155 -15.47 8.15 -6.22
C ALA A 155 -16.24 9.34 -5.64
N ASP A 156 -16.80 10.17 -6.53
CA ASP A 156 -17.61 11.36 -6.21
C ASP A 156 -16.93 12.41 -5.31
N VAL A 157 -15.58 12.39 -5.20
CA VAL A 157 -14.84 13.43 -4.50
C VAL A 157 -14.72 14.66 -5.41
N GLU A 158 -15.27 15.78 -4.95
CA GLU A 158 -15.32 17.05 -5.69
C GLU A 158 -13.91 17.54 -6.07
N GLY A 159 -13.77 18.09 -7.26
CA GLY A 159 -12.50 18.60 -7.78
C GLY A 159 -11.52 17.51 -8.22
N THR A 160 -11.98 16.25 -8.29
CA THR A 160 -11.15 15.14 -8.75
C THR A 160 -11.79 14.34 -9.88
N ARG A 161 -10.98 13.72 -10.70
CA ARG A 161 -11.34 12.66 -11.64
C ARG A 161 -10.32 11.53 -11.55
N ILE A 162 -10.75 10.31 -11.82
CA ILE A 162 -9.85 9.16 -11.85
C ILE A 162 -10.05 8.33 -13.11
N ILE A 163 -8.94 8.00 -13.77
CA ILE A 163 -8.89 7.15 -14.95
C ILE A 163 -7.94 6.00 -14.66
N VAL A 164 -8.45 4.78 -14.74
CA VAL A 164 -7.69 3.55 -14.46
C VAL A 164 -7.55 2.74 -15.72
N PHE A 165 -6.32 2.39 -16.07
CA PHE A 165 -6.00 1.44 -17.13
C PHE A 165 -5.62 0.08 -16.53
N TYR A 166 -6.17 -1.01 -17.06
CA TYR A 166 -5.86 -2.37 -16.62
C TYR A 166 -5.70 -3.33 -17.81
N PRO A 167 -4.84 -4.35 -17.72
CA PRO A 167 -4.74 -5.38 -18.74
C PRO A 167 -5.99 -6.26 -18.72
N LYS A 168 -6.76 -6.29 -19.81
CA LYS A 168 -8.07 -6.95 -19.88
C LYS A 168 -8.03 -8.42 -19.46
N ASP A 169 -6.98 -9.14 -19.82
CA ASP A 169 -6.81 -10.58 -19.54
C ASP A 169 -5.78 -10.86 -18.43
N GLY A 170 -5.38 -9.82 -17.67
CA GLY A 170 -4.29 -9.88 -16.68
C GLY A 170 -4.71 -9.69 -15.24
N VAL A 171 -6.01 -9.77 -14.91
CA VAL A 171 -6.56 -9.60 -13.56
C VAL A 171 -7.55 -10.71 -13.23
N SER A 172 -7.76 -11.03 -11.94
CA SER A 172 -8.77 -12.01 -11.55
C SER A 172 -10.19 -11.52 -11.87
N ARG A 173 -11.14 -12.44 -11.99
CA ARG A 173 -12.53 -12.07 -12.28
C ARG A 173 -13.14 -11.17 -11.20
N VAL A 174 -12.82 -11.40 -9.93
CA VAL A 174 -13.24 -10.53 -8.82
C VAL A 174 -12.68 -9.12 -8.99
N GLN A 175 -11.38 -9.01 -9.24
CA GLN A 175 -10.73 -7.71 -9.45
C GLN A 175 -11.30 -6.98 -10.67
N GLU A 176 -11.52 -7.68 -11.77
CA GLU A 176 -12.13 -7.10 -12.97
C GLU A 176 -13.54 -6.57 -12.66
N LEU A 177 -14.41 -7.39 -12.07
CA LEU A 177 -15.76 -6.98 -11.69
C LEU A 177 -15.75 -5.79 -10.72
N GLN A 178 -14.87 -5.79 -9.72
CA GLN A 178 -14.73 -4.67 -8.82
C GLN A 178 -14.43 -3.35 -9.55
N MET A 179 -13.66 -3.38 -10.63
CA MET A 179 -13.38 -2.20 -11.46
C MET A 179 -14.54 -1.84 -12.37
N LEU A 180 -15.07 -2.81 -13.12
CA LEU A 180 -16.11 -2.58 -14.13
C LEU A 180 -17.46 -2.14 -13.54
N THR A 181 -17.72 -2.47 -12.28
CA THR A 181 -18.95 -2.12 -11.56
C THR A 181 -18.82 -0.88 -10.68
N GLN A 182 -17.63 -0.27 -10.60
CA GLN A 182 -17.37 0.89 -9.74
C GLN A 182 -18.34 2.03 -10.04
N LYS A 183 -18.97 2.53 -8.98
CA LYS A 183 -19.85 3.72 -9.02
C LYS A 183 -18.98 4.99 -8.92
N GLY A 184 -19.56 6.12 -9.30
CA GLY A 184 -18.96 7.45 -9.21
C GLY A 184 -18.99 8.17 -10.54
N ALA A 185 -19.50 9.39 -10.58
CA ALA A 185 -19.62 10.20 -11.79
C ALA A 185 -18.26 10.68 -12.34
N ASN A 186 -17.24 10.66 -11.49
CA ASN A 186 -15.87 11.10 -11.80
C ASN A 186 -14.90 9.93 -12.03
N THR A 187 -15.39 8.67 -12.10
CA THR A 187 -14.57 7.47 -12.29
C THR A 187 -14.62 6.96 -13.72
N SER A 188 -13.49 6.51 -14.26
CA SER A 188 -13.39 5.89 -15.59
C SER A 188 -12.42 4.71 -15.56
N VAL A 189 -12.83 3.62 -16.21
CA VAL A 189 -12.02 2.40 -16.34
C VAL A 189 -11.85 2.05 -17.80
N VAL A 190 -10.63 1.72 -18.19
CA VAL A 190 -10.27 1.37 -19.57
C VAL A 190 -9.46 0.09 -19.59
N GLY A 191 -10.01 -0.95 -20.21
CA GLY A 191 -9.26 -2.17 -20.50
C GLY A 191 -8.29 -1.96 -21.65
N ILE A 192 -7.02 -2.34 -21.49
CA ILE A 192 -6.08 -2.31 -22.62
C ILE A 192 -5.88 -3.70 -23.23
N SER A 193 -5.69 -3.72 -24.55
CA SER A 193 -5.28 -4.91 -25.29
C SER A 193 -3.76 -5.09 -25.20
N GLY A 194 -3.26 -5.40 -23.99
CA GLY A 194 -1.85 -5.53 -23.67
C GLY A 194 -1.67 -6.06 -22.24
N ASN A 195 -0.44 -6.12 -21.78
CA ASN A 195 -0.10 -6.55 -20.43
C ASN A 195 0.01 -5.36 -19.45
N PHE A 196 0.36 -5.64 -18.18
CA PHE A 196 0.49 -4.61 -17.16
C PHE A 196 1.64 -3.62 -17.45
N ASP A 197 2.74 -4.10 -18.02
CA ASP A 197 3.89 -3.24 -18.37
C ASP A 197 3.53 -2.26 -19.49
N ASP A 198 2.68 -2.69 -20.44
CA ASP A 198 2.13 -1.81 -21.48
C ASP A 198 1.27 -0.71 -20.89
N ALA A 199 0.37 -1.05 -19.93
CA ALA A 199 -0.45 -0.08 -19.22
C ALA A 199 0.42 0.93 -18.44
N GLN A 200 1.42 0.44 -17.72
CA GLN A 200 2.32 1.26 -16.90
C GLN A 200 3.18 2.18 -17.77
N SER A 201 3.71 1.65 -18.88
CA SER A 201 4.51 2.42 -19.83
C SER A 201 3.67 3.52 -20.50
N GLY A 202 2.44 3.22 -20.89
CA GLY A 202 1.49 4.18 -21.42
C GLY A 202 1.19 5.32 -20.46
N VAL A 203 0.90 5.00 -19.19
CA VAL A 203 0.69 6.01 -18.14
C VAL A 203 1.94 6.88 -17.93
N LYS A 204 3.14 6.25 -17.84
CA LYS A 204 4.40 7.00 -17.71
C LYS A 204 4.65 7.94 -18.89
N LYS A 205 4.36 7.49 -20.13
CA LYS A 205 4.47 8.30 -21.33
C LYS A 205 3.58 9.55 -21.25
N ILE A 206 2.31 9.38 -20.84
CA ILE A 206 1.35 10.48 -20.67
C ILE A 206 1.85 11.49 -19.63
N PHE A 207 2.36 11.02 -18.47
CA PHE A 207 2.95 11.91 -17.46
C PHE A 207 4.20 12.66 -17.96
N GLY A 208 4.96 12.06 -18.87
CA GLY A 208 6.16 12.66 -19.46
C GLY A 208 5.86 13.66 -20.60
N ASP A 209 4.64 13.67 -21.14
CA ASP A 209 4.26 14.56 -22.25
C ASP A 209 3.88 15.95 -21.74
N LYS A 210 4.82 16.89 -21.90
CA LYS A 210 4.65 18.29 -21.46
C LYS A 210 3.64 19.06 -22.31
N GLU A 211 3.50 18.75 -23.60
CA GLU A 211 2.53 19.41 -24.48
C GLU A 211 1.12 18.96 -24.14
N PHE A 212 0.91 17.66 -23.90
CA PHE A 212 -0.37 17.13 -23.44
C PHE A 212 -0.75 17.68 -22.05
N ALA A 213 0.21 17.73 -21.11
CA ALA A 213 -0.02 18.34 -19.79
C ALA A 213 -0.46 19.81 -19.91
N LYS A 214 0.14 20.58 -20.84
CA LYS A 214 -0.23 21.98 -21.09
C LYS A 214 -1.60 22.10 -21.74
N GLU A 215 -1.95 21.22 -22.67
CA GLU A 215 -3.28 21.14 -23.28
C GLU A 215 -4.34 20.91 -22.19
N LEU A 216 -4.13 19.89 -21.32
CA LEU A 216 -5.04 19.58 -20.22
C LEU A 216 -5.17 20.75 -19.24
N ALA A 217 -4.06 21.44 -18.93
CA ALA A 217 -4.10 22.63 -18.05
C ALA A 217 -4.95 23.75 -18.66
N GLY A 218 -4.85 23.96 -19.98
CA GLY A 218 -5.70 24.92 -20.70
C GLY A 218 -7.20 24.56 -20.67
N ARG A 219 -7.53 23.32 -20.38
CA ARG A 219 -8.91 22.79 -20.24
C ARG A 219 -9.34 22.69 -18.77
N GLY A 220 -8.54 23.17 -17.83
CA GLY A 220 -8.83 23.15 -16.41
C GLY A 220 -8.53 21.83 -15.72
N TYR A 221 -7.62 21.01 -16.25
CA TYR A 221 -7.21 19.73 -15.67
C TYR A 221 -5.71 19.70 -15.30
N GLN A 222 -5.38 18.99 -14.24
CA GLN A 222 -4.01 18.73 -13.81
C GLN A 222 -3.82 17.25 -13.52
N LEU A 223 -2.87 16.60 -14.19
CA LEU A 223 -2.52 15.21 -13.90
C LEU A 223 -1.85 15.09 -12.54
N SER A 224 -2.23 14.06 -11.79
CA SER A 224 -1.60 13.67 -10.55
C SER A 224 -1.63 12.15 -10.38
N SER A 225 -0.83 11.64 -9.43
CA SER A 225 -0.70 10.21 -9.16
C SER A 225 -1.12 9.85 -7.75
N ALA A 226 -1.93 8.81 -7.64
CA ALA A 226 -2.26 8.16 -6.36
C ALA A 226 -1.37 6.92 -6.07
N ASN A 227 -0.20 6.83 -6.68
CA ASN A 227 0.73 5.72 -6.47
C ASN A 227 1.30 5.69 -5.04
N SER A 228 1.85 4.55 -4.64
CA SER A 228 2.41 4.35 -3.29
C SER A 228 3.57 5.28 -2.92
N ILE A 229 4.17 5.94 -3.92
CA ILE A 229 5.25 6.92 -3.73
C ILE A 229 4.78 8.27 -3.18
N ASN A 230 3.49 8.61 -3.31
CA ASN A 230 2.93 9.82 -2.71
C ASN A 230 3.02 9.75 -1.19
N ILE A 231 3.59 10.81 -0.56
CA ILE A 231 3.73 10.86 0.91
C ILE A 231 2.35 10.81 1.62
N GLY A 232 1.30 11.32 0.98
CA GLY A 232 -0.09 11.22 1.45
C GLY A 232 -0.62 9.78 1.48
N ARG A 233 0.10 8.81 0.91
CA ARG A 233 -0.16 7.38 1.06
C ARG A 233 0.71 6.71 2.10
N LEU A 234 1.89 7.25 2.39
CA LEU A 234 2.79 6.69 3.40
C LEU A 234 2.33 7.06 4.81
N VAL A 235 2.06 8.33 5.06
CA VAL A 235 1.72 8.85 6.40
C VAL A 235 0.49 8.14 7.01
N PRO A 236 -0.63 7.93 6.31
CA PRO A 236 -1.77 7.19 6.88
C PRO A 236 -1.45 5.75 7.27
N GLN A 237 -0.44 5.14 6.68
CA GLN A 237 -0.04 3.78 7.02
C GLN A 237 0.74 3.70 8.34
N VAL A 238 1.33 4.78 8.80
CA VAL A 238 1.98 4.83 10.13
C VAL A 238 0.95 4.61 11.24
N VAL A 239 -0.27 5.10 11.04
CA VAL A 239 -1.37 5.07 12.01
C VAL A 239 -1.66 3.67 12.51
N TYR A 240 -1.83 2.69 11.62
CA TYR A 240 -2.25 1.36 12.02
C TYR A 240 -1.15 0.58 12.78
N TYR A 241 0.11 0.94 12.67
CA TYR A 241 1.17 0.37 13.51
C TYR A 241 1.21 0.96 14.91
N VAL A 242 0.98 2.28 15.03
CA VAL A 242 0.79 2.92 16.34
C VAL A 242 -0.46 2.35 17.02
N TYR A 243 -1.57 2.23 16.28
CA TYR A 243 -2.81 1.66 16.75
C TYR A 243 -2.66 0.21 17.19
N ALA A 244 -1.98 -0.63 16.39
CA ALA A 244 -1.73 -2.03 16.75
C ALA A 244 -0.98 -2.17 18.07
N TYR A 245 0.08 -1.38 18.29
CA TYR A 245 0.80 -1.39 19.55
C TYR A 245 -0.09 -0.92 20.72
N ALA A 246 -0.85 0.14 20.53
CA ALA A 246 -1.80 0.66 21.51
C ALA A 246 -2.86 -0.39 21.88
N LYS A 247 -3.39 -1.15 20.92
CA LYS A 247 -4.36 -2.24 21.18
C LYS A 247 -3.73 -3.45 21.87
N LEU A 248 -2.48 -3.77 21.61
CA LEU A 248 -1.77 -4.80 22.39
C LEU A 248 -1.63 -4.39 23.86
N LEU A 249 -1.38 -3.10 24.15
CA LEU A 249 -1.36 -2.56 25.52
C LEU A 249 -2.75 -2.64 26.16
N GLU A 250 -3.80 -2.18 25.48
CA GLU A 250 -5.17 -2.18 25.99
C GLU A 250 -5.63 -3.58 26.36
N ASN A 251 -5.30 -4.57 25.52
CA ASN A 251 -5.67 -5.97 25.73
C ASN A 251 -4.78 -6.69 26.76
N GLY A 252 -3.79 -6.02 27.36
CA GLY A 252 -2.86 -6.63 28.31
C GLY A 252 -1.94 -7.68 27.71
N GLU A 253 -1.76 -7.68 26.40
CA GLU A 253 -0.90 -8.62 25.69
C GLU A 253 0.58 -8.24 25.81
N ILE A 254 0.89 -6.96 26.04
CA ILE A 254 2.24 -6.43 26.28
C ILE A 254 2.24 -5.45 27.45
N GLU A 255 3.42 -5.26 28.06
CA GLU A 255 3.66 -4.19 29.00
C GLU A 255 4.11 -2.90 28.26
N ASN A 256 3.92 -1.74 28.89
CA ASN A 256 4.36 -0.47 28.29
C ASN A 256 5.89 -0.46 28.11
N GLY A 257 6.33 -0.20 26.89
CA GLY A 257 7.74 -0.24 26.50
C GLY A 257 8.26 -1.63 26.11
N GLU A 258 7.44 -2.68 26.20
CA GLU A 258 7.80 -4.02 25.72
C GLU A 258 8.01 -3.99 24.20
N LYS A 259 9.15 -4.50 23.74
CA LYS A 259 9.50 -4.52 22.33
C LYS A 259 8.75 -5.62 21.59
N ILE A 260 8.20 -5.29 20.43
CA ILE A 260 7.55 -6.23 19.53
C ILE A 260 8.31 -6.30 18.19
N ASN A 261 8.07 -7.36 17.43
CA ASN A 261 8.47 -7.44 16.03
C ASN A 261 7.28 -7.14 15.12
N VAL A 262 7.56 -6.72 13.89
CA VAL A 262 6.54 -6.52 12.86
C VAL A 262 6.96 -7.25 11.61
N THR A 263 6.09 -8.13 11.08
CA THR A 263 6.30 -8.84 9.80
C THR A 263 5.35 -8.29 8.74
N VAL A 264 5.90 -7.95 7.58
CA VAL A 264 5.13 -7.30 6.51
C VAL A 264 5.36 -8.00 5.18
N PRO A 265 4.28 -8.47 4.52
CA PRO A 265 4.39 -8.92 3.13
C PRO A 265 4.70 -7.71 2.25
N THR A 266 5.86 -7.72 1.61
CA THR A 266 6.46 -6.50 1.08
C THR A 266 6.64 -6.55 -0.44
N GLY A 267 6.04 -5.57 -1.13
CA GLY A 267 6.29 -5.25 -2.53
C GLY A 267 6.99 -3.88 -2.65
N ASN A 268 6.21 -2.81 -2.84
CA ASN A 268 6.71 -1.44 -3.03
C ASN A 268 7.26 -0.75 -1.77
N PHE A 269 7.50 -1.49 -0.69
CA PHE A 269 8.12 -1.04 0.56
C PHE A 269 7.36 0.01 1.38
N GLY A 270 6.24 0.53 0.91
CA GLY A 270 5.48 1.58 1.61
C GLY A 270 4.98 1.15 2.98
N ASN A 271 4.40 -0.05 3.06
CA ASN A 271 3.82 -0.59 4.29
C ASN A 271 4.89 -0.81 5.38
N ILE A 272 5.98 -1.52 5.09
CA ILE A 272 7.04 -1.76 6.08
C ILE A 272 7.81 -0.47 6.45
N LEU A 273 7.93 0.47 5.52
CA LEU A 273 8.51 1.79 5.79
C LEU A 273 7.63 2.58 6.77
N ALA A 274 6.30 2.44 6.68
CA ALA A 274 5.39 3.05 7.65
C ALA A 274 5.57 2.45 9.06
N ALA A 275 5.82 1.14 9.18
CA ALA A 275 6.20 0.51 10.46
C ALA A 275 7.55 1.07 10.98
N TYR A 276 8.50 1.30 10.10
CA TYR A 276 9.76 1.96 10.47
C TYR A 276 9.53 3.40 10.97
N PHE A 277 8.65 4.15 10.30
CA PHE A 277 8.27 5.49 10.78
C PHE A 277 7.62 5.43 12.15
N ALA A 278 6.70 4.49 12.41
CA ALA A 278 6.12 4.29 13.74
C ALA A 278 7.20 3.99 14.80
N LYS A 279 8.19 3.14 14.48
CA LYS A 279 9.36 2.91 15.35
C LYS A 279 10.12 4.20 15.64
N GLN A 280 10.40 5.02 14.64
CA GLN A 280 11.11 6.28 14.79
C GLN A 280 10.28 7.34 15.58
N MET A 281 8.95 7.25 15.55
CA MET A 281 8.04 8.05 16.36
C MET A 281 8.01 7.66 17.84
N GLY A 282 8.64 6.54 18.21
CA GLY A 282 8.76 6.09 19.59
C GLY A 282 7.99 4.79 19.89
N VAL A 283 7.35 4.14 18.92
CA VAL A 283 6.73 2.83 19.14
C VAL A 283 7.83 1.78 19.35
N PRO A 284 7.77 0.96 20.43
CA PRO A 284 8.81 -0.02 20.74
C PRO A 284 8.79 -1.23 19.79
N ILE A 285 9.18 -1.00 18.54
CA ILE A 285 9.38 -2.06 17.54
C ILE A 285 10.85 -2.46 17.55
N ASP A 286 11.14 -3.76 17.68
CA ASP A 286 12.52 -4.27 17.63
C ASP A 286 12.92 -4.56 16.19
N LYS A 287 12.35 -5.58 15.56
CA LYS A 287 12.67 -5.98 14.19
C LYS A 287 11.50 -5.73 13.24
N LEU A 288 11.86 -5.35 12.03
CA LEU A 288 11.00 -5.19 10.86
C LEU A 288 11.33 -6.32 9.88
N ILE A 289 10.48 -7.33 9.85
CA ILE A 289 10.70 -8.55 9.06
C ILE A 289 10.06 -8.35 7.69
N CYS A 290 10.90 -8.14 6.69
CA CYS A 290 10.51 -7.91 5.30
C CYS A 290 10.31 -9.25 4.60
N ALA A 291 9.06 -9.63 4.40
CA ALA A 291 8.70 -10.88 3.75
C ALA A 291 8.57 -10.70 2.24
N SER A 292 9.28 -11.51 1.46
CA SER A 292 9.24 -11.57 0.00
C SER A 292 8.63 -12.88 -0.48
N ASN A 293 7.99 -12.87 -1.65
CA ASN A 293 7.64 -14.09 -2.38
C ASN A 293 8.82 -14.55 -3.28
N ASP A 294 8.54 -15.34 -4.33
CA ASP A 294 9.57 -15.78 -5.27
C ASP A 294 10.33 -14.62 -5.94
N ASN A 295 9.72 -13.44 -6.05
CA ASN A 295 10.40 -12.20 -6.48
C ASN A 295 11.19 -11.60 -5.30
N LYS A 296 12.18 -12.29 -4.82
CA LYS A 296 12.89 -12.06 -3.57
C LYS A 296 14.00 -11.00 -3.64
N VAL A 297 13.82 -9.95 -4.42
CA VAL A 297 14.82 -8.88 -4.57
C VAL A 297 15.17 -8.20 -3.25
N LEU A 298 14.16 -7.97 -2.39
CA LEU A 298 14.33 -7.35 -1.08
C LEU A 298 15.04 -8.29 -0.08
N TYR A 299 14.68 -9.58 -0.08
CA TYR A 299 15.39 -10.57 0.73
C TYR A 299 16.89 -10.60 0.40
N ASP A 300 17.23 -10.69 -0.89
CA ASP A 300 18.62 -10.71 -1.34
C ASP A 300 19.33 -9.39 -0.98
N PHE A 301 18.65 -8.25 -1.12
CA PHE A 301 19.18 -6.94 -0.74
C PHE A 301 19.54 -6.86 0.74
N PHE A 302 18.63 -7.21 1.66
CA PHE A 302 18.92 -7.15 3.09
C PHE A 302 20.00 -8.15 3.51
N LYS A 303 20.10 -9.28 2.81
CA LYS A 303 21.13 -10.28 3.08
C LYS A 303 22.51 -9.87 2.59
N THR A 304 22.61 -9.29 1.40
CA THR A 304 23.88 -9.06 0.71
C THR A 304 24.34 -7.60 0.70
N GLY A 305 23.41 -6.65 0.86
CA GLY A 305 23.65 -5.21 0.63
C GLY A 305 23.66 -4.83 -0.85
N VAL A 306 23.28 -5.75 -1.75
CA VAL A 306 23.20 -5.50 -3.20
C VAL A 306 21.76 -5.58 -3.64
N TYR A 307 21.23 -4.49 -4.22
CA TYR A 307 19.96 -4.48 -4.89
C TYR A 307 20.17 -4.78 -6.38
N ASP A 308 19.55 -5.85 -6.90
CA ASP A 308 19.72 -6.28 -8.29
C ASP A 308 18.37 -6.67 -8.89
N LYS A 309 17.86 -5.84 -9.83
CA LYS A 309 16.62 -6.09 -10.57
C LYS A 309 16.83 -6.96 -11.82
N ASN A 310 18.07 -7.27 -12.20
CA ASN A 310 18.40 -8.05 -13.40
C ASN A 310 18.16 -9.54 -13.16
N ARG A 311 16.90 -9.89 -13.02
CA ARG A 311 16.40 -11.25 -12.77
C ARG A 311 15.07 -11.49 -13.47
N PRO A 312 14.67 -12.76 -13.71
CA PRO A 312 13.35 -13.05 -14.23
C PRO A 312 12.24 -12.53 -13.31
N PHE A 313 11.18 -11.99 -13.89
CA PHE A 313 9.94 -11.68 -13.20
C PHE A 313 9.10 -12.95 -13.10
N ILE A 314 8.58 -13.24 -11.90
CA ILE A 314 7.80 -14.46 -11.62
C ILE A 314 6.39 -14.04 -11.23
N LEU A 315 5.39 -14.56 -11.94
CA LEU A 315 3.99 -14.41 -11.57
C LEU A 315 3.66 -15.41 -10.45
N THR A 316 3.13 -14.89 -9.34
CA THR A 316 2.83 -15.69 -8.15
C THR A 316 1.36 -15.58 -7.75
N SER A 317 0.95 -16.38 -6.76
CA SER A 317 -0.36 -16.26 -6.10
C SER A 317 -0.50 -15.01 -5.21
N SER A 318 0.59 -14.27 -4.96
CA SER A 318 0.61 -13.03 -4.17
C SER A 318 1.01 -11.81 -5.03
N PRO A 319 0.18 -11.41 -6.01
CA PRO A 319 0.57 -10.51 -7.11
C PRO A 319 0.96 -9.09 -6.66
N SER A 320 0.49 -8.61 -5.51
CA SER A 320 0.90 -7.28 -5.01
C SER A 320 2.37 -7.23 -4.54
N MET A 321 3.01 -8.39 -4.41
CA MET A 321 4.43 -8.55 -4.07
C MET A 321 5.28 -8.87 -5.30
N ASP A 322 4.69 -9.09 -6.48
CA ASP A 322 5.39 -9.35 -7.73
C ASP A 322 6.03 -8.07 -8.24
N ILE A 323 7.25 -7.79 -7.80
CA ILE A 323 7.99 -6.60 -8.17
C ILE A 323 9.48 -6.91 -8.38
N LEU A 324 10.12 -6.17 -9.26
CA LEU A 324 11.58 -6.11 -9.40
C LEU A 324 12.16 -4.78 -8.94
N ILE A 325 11.34 -3.73 -8.88
CA ILE A 325 11.71 -2.41 -8.36
C ILE A 325 10.76 -2.06 -7.21
N SER A 326 11.33 -1.95 -6.01
CA SER A 326 10.63 -1.59 -4.78
C SER A 326 10.74 -0.08 -4.55
N SER A 327 9.74 0.68 -5.01
CA SER A 327 9.85 2.13 -5.20
C SER A 327 10.09 2.93 -3.91
N ASN A 328 9.45 2.57 -2.79
CA ASN A 328 9.66 3.31 -1.53
C ASN A 328 10.95 2.90 -0.78
N LEU A 329 11.67 1.89 -1.26
CA LEU A 329 12.98 1.57 -0.71
C LEU A 329 13.96 2.75 -0.88
N GLU A 330 13.78 3.59 -1.89
CA GLU A 330 14.52 4.84 -2.09
C GLU A 330 14.50 5.72 -0.82
N ARG A 331 13.37 5.79 -0.12
CA ARG A 331 13.27 6.53 1.15
C ARG A 331 14.14 5.93 2.26
N LEU A 332 14.21 4.61 2.34
CA LEU A 332 15.11 3.94 3.29
C LEU A 332 16.58 4.15 2.90
N ILE A 333 16.90 4.10 1.61
CA ILE A 333 18.24 4.41 1.11
C ILE A 333 18.63 5.84 1.52
N TYR A 334 17.75 6.83 1.27
CA TYR A 334 17.96 8.21 1.68
C TYR A 334 18.25 8.33 3.19
N LEU A 335 17.45 7.72 4.04
CA LEU A 335 17.69 7.70 5.49
C LEU A 335 19.01 6.99 5.84
N SER A 336 19.35 5.91 5.15
CA SER A 336 20.58 5.16 5.42
C SER A 336 21.85 5.89 5.00
N THR A 337 21.78 6.79 3.99
CA THR A 337 22.92 7.68 3.64
C THR A 337 23.13 8.81 4.65
N GLY A 338 22.22 8.97 5.63
CA GLY A 338 22.20 10.13 6.53
C GLY A 338 21.53 11.34 5.91
N CYS A 339 20.54 11.10 5.06
CA CYS A 339 19.79 12.11 4.28
C CYS A 339 20.66 12.83 3.24
N ASP A 340 21.65 12.13 2.69
CA ASP A 340 22.45 12.64 1.58
C ASP A 340 21.75 12.39 0.24
N ALA A 341 21.24 13.48 -0.35
CA ALA A 341 20.49 13.42 -1.58
C ALA A 341 21.35 13.07 -2.80
N GLU A 342 22.63 13.46 -2.82
CA GLU A 342 23.55 13.15 -3.92
C GLU A 342 23.92 11.66 -3.94
N GLU A 343 24.25 11.10 -2.78
CA GLU A 343 24.50 9.66 -2.68
C GLU A 343 23.23 8.83 -2.98
N THR A 344 22.05 9.31 -2.58
CA THR A 344 20.77 8.64 -2.92
C THR A 344 20.52 8.66 -4.41
N LYS A 345 20.61 9.83 -5.03
CA LYS A 345 20.45 10.02 -6.48
C LYS A 345 21.38 9.12 -7.28
N LYS A 346 22.65 9.03 -6.87
CA LYS A 346 23.65 8.15 -7.50
C LYS A 346 23.19 6.69 -7.50
N ARG A 347 22.65 6.16 -6.36
CA ARG A 347 22.13 4.78 -6.30
C ARG A 347 20.92 4.57 -7.22
N MET A 348 20.02 5.57 -7.32
CA MET A 348 18.86 5.50 -8.21
C MET A 348 19.28 5.55 -9.68
N GLU A 349 20.30 6.34 -10.02
CA GLU A 349 20.89 6.36 -11.37
C GLU A 349 21.59 5.02 -11.71
N GLU A 350 22.34 4.41 -10.78
CA GLU A 350 22.92 3.07 -10.93
C GLU A 350 21.81 2.02 -11.17
N LEU A 351 20.72 2.07 -10.39
CA LEU A 351 19.57 1.18 -10.57
C LEU A 351 18.92 1.35 -11.94
N SER A 352 18.79 2.58 -12.39
CA SER A 352 18.20 2.88 -13.70
C SER A 352 19.07 2.39 -14.85
N LYS A 353 20.38 2.65 -14.78
CA LYS A 353 21.36 2.40 -15.86
C LYS A 353 21.82 0.96 -15.88
N ASP A 354 22.25 0.44 -14.72
CA ASP A 354 22.94 -0.85 -14.61
C ASP A 354 22.02 -1.95 -14.04
N GLY A 355 20.82 -1.57 -13.58
CA GLY A 355 19.85 -2.47 -12.96
C GLY A 355 20.19 -2.90 -11.55
N LYS A 356 21.26 -2.36 -10.96
CA LYS A 356 21.72 -2.72 -9.62
C LYS A 356 22.52 -1.61 -8.96
N TYR A 357 22.56 -1.63 -7.62
CA TYR A 357 23.46 -0.83 -6.79
C TYR A 357 23.86 -1.60 -5.53
N SER A 358 24.90 -1.10 -4.85
CA SER A 358 25.33 -1.64 -3.55
C SER A 358 25.31 -0.55 -2.50
N VAL A 359 25.00 -0.93 -1.25
CA VAL A 359 25.08 -0.05 -0.09
C VAL A 359 26.38 -0.27 0.68
N THR A 360 26.85 0.78 1.37
CA THR A 360 28.05 0.71 2.21
C THR A 360 27.76 -0.04 3.53
N ASP A 361 28.82 -0.46 4.23
CA ASP A 361 28.67 -1.09 5.56
C ASP A 361 28.01 -0.13 6.57
N GLU A 362 28.26 1.18 6.47
CA GLU A 362 27.61 2.18 7.30
C GLU A 362 26.11 2.27 7.02
N MET A 363 25.71 2.27 5.75
CA MET A 363 24.30 2.21 5.37
C MET A 363 23.65 0.92 5.86
N ARG A 364 24.33 -0.22 5.75
CA ARG A 364 23.84 -1.51 6.28
C ARG A 364 23.61 -1.45 7.79
N ALA A 365 24.55 -0.85 8.53
CA ALA A 365 24.42 -0.69 9.98
C ALA A 365 23.19 0.14 10.36
N ARG A 366 22.88 1.19 9.59
CA ARG A 366 21.66 2.01 9.81
C ARG A 366 20.37 1.29 9.44
N MET A 367 20.43 0.22 8.66
CA MET A 367 19.29 -0.63 8.30
C MET A 367 19.20 -1.92 9.12
N ALA A 368 19.97 -2.07 10.21
CA ALA A 368 20.08 -3.30 11.01
C ALA A 368 18.75 -3.72 11.69
N ASP A 369 17.76 -2.85 11.73
CA ASP A 369 16.41 -3.16 12.20
C ASP A 369 15.61 -4.03 11.22
N PHE A 370 15.98 -4.03 9.94
CA PHE A 370 15.32 -4.81 8.91
C PHE A 370 15.93 -6.19 8.77
N VAL A 371 15.07 -7.20 8.70
CA VAL A 371 15.44 -8.59 8.44
C VAL A 371 14.69 -9.08 7.22
N GLY A 372 15.40 -9.56 6.19
CA GLY A 372 14.80 -10.14 5.00
C GLY A 372 14.48 -11.62 5.19
N GLY A 373 13.28 -12.04 4.76
CA GLY A 373 12.88 -13.43 4.63
C GLY A 373 12.12 -13.66 3.31
N TYR A 374 11.97 -14.91 2.88
CA TYR A 374 11.14 -15.22 1.72
C TYR A 374 10.44 -16.58 1.87
N ALA A 375 9.31 -16.72 1.18
CA ALA A 375 8.61 -17.98 0.98
C ALA A 375 8.27 -18.15 -0.50
N ASP A 376 8.58 -19.31 -1.06
CA ASP A 376 8.13 -19.68 -2.39
C ASP A 376 6.65 -20.06 -2.42
N GLN A 377 6.06 -20.26 -3.59
CA GLN A 377 4.64 -20.55 -3.72
C GLN A 377 4.22 -21.84 -2.99
N ALA A 378 5.09 -22.87 -2.96
CA ALA A 378 4.79 -24.12 -2.28
C ALA A 378 4.80 -23.96 -0.76
N ALA A 379 5.77 -23.23 -0.21
CA ALA A 379 5.85 -22.90 1.22
C ALA A 379 4.67 -22.00 1.64
N ASN A 380 4.30 -21.02 0.80
CA ASN A 380 3.14 -20.17 1.04
C ASN A 380 1.84 -20.97 1.12
N ALA A 381 1.56 -21.85 0.15
CA ALA A 381 0.36 -22.69 0.15
C ALA A 381 0.34 -23.65 1.36
N ALA A 382 1.49 -24.25 1.70
CA ALA A 382 1.61 -25.11 2.88
C ALA A 382 1.32 -24.36 4.18
N GLU A 383 1.76 -23.11 4.30
CA GLU A 383 1.53 -22.27 5.48
C GLU A 383 0.05 -21.86 5.62
N ILE A 384 -0.62 -21.46 4.52
CA ILE A 384 -2.05 -21.16 4.53
C ILE A 384 -2.85 -22.38 5.04
N LYS A 385 -2.52 -23.57 4.50
CA LYS A 385 -3.16 -24.82 4.94
C LYS A 385 -2.86 -25.13 6.39
N ARG A 386 -1.61 -25.06 6.82
CA ARG A 386 -1.20 -25.36 8.21
C ARG A 386 -1.93 -24.48 9.20
N LEU A 387 -1.94 -23.17 8.98
CA LEU A 387 -2.60 -22.22 9.88
C LEU A 387 -4.11 -22.49 9.99
N TYR A 388 -4.75 -22.76 8.85
CA TYR A 388 -6.16 -23.12 8.84
C TYR A 388 -6.44 -24.43 9.57
N ASP A 389 -5.67 -25.49 9.30
CA ASP A 389 -5.85 -26.81 9.92
C ASP A 389 -5.64 -26.76 11.44
N GLU A 390 -4.69 -25.95 11.93
CA GLU A 390 -4.35 -25.87 13.34
C GLU A 390 -5.24 -24.91 14.15
N THR A 391 -5.73 -23.84 13.53
CA THR A 391 -6.40 -22.73 14.25
C THR A 391 -7.80 -22.40 13.72
N GLY A 392 -8.16 -22.85 12.53
CA GLY A 392 -9.35 -22.41 11.81
C GLY A 392 -9.25 -21.01 11.20
N TYR A 393 -8.14 -20.29 11.45
CA TYR A 393 -7.95 -18.93 10.92
C TYR A 393 -7.49 -18.97 9.46
N MET A 394 -8.24 -18.31 8.58
CA MET A 394 -8.00 -18.29 7.15
C MET A 394 -7.35 -16.97 6.73
N ILE A 395 -6.23 -17.05 6.04
CA ILE A 395 -5.45 -15.90 5.56
C ILE A 395 -5.33 -15.90 4.04
N ASP A 396 -5.08 -14.71 3.47
CA ASP A 396 -4.80 -14.56 2.05
C ASP A 396 -3.36 -14.96 1.69
N THR A 397 -3.09 -15.02 0.40
CA THR A 397 -1.79 -15.46 -0.12
C THR A 397 -0.62 -14.54 0.22
N HIS A 398 -0.85 -13.24 0.40
CA HIS A 398 0.18 -12.29 0.83
C HIS A 398 0.48 -12.47 2.32
N THR A 399 -0.55 -12.57 3.13
CA THR A 399 -0.42 -12.85 4.58
C THR A 399 0.22 -14.22 4.81
N GLY A 400 -0.06 -15.21 3.95
CA GLY A 400 0.58 -16.52 4.00
C GLY A 400 2.10 -16.46 3.82
N VAL A 401 2.60 -15.63 2.88
CA VAL A 401 4.05 -15.37 2.75
C VAL A 401 4.62 -14.77 4.04
N ALA A 402 3.94 -13.78 4.62
CA ALA A 402 4.42 -13.14 5.86
C ALA A 402 4.41 -14.09 7.05
N SER A 403 3.36 -14.90 7.21
CA SER A 403 3.24 -15.93 8.25
C SER A 403 4.37 -16.97 8.14
N CYS A 404 4.61 -17.50 6.94
CA CYS A 404 5.70 -18.44 6.67
C CYS A 404 7.06 -17.85 7.04
N VAL A 405 7.32 -16.61 6.63
CA VAL A 405 8.58 -15.91 6.94
C VAL A 405 8.73 -15.67 8.44
N TYR A 406 7.66 -15.31 9.15
CA TYR A 406 7.64 -15.17 10.60
C TYR A 406 8.06 -16.47 11.30
N HIS A 407 7.45 -17.59 10.95
CA HIS A 407 7.78 -18.89 11.57
C HIS A 407 9.23 -19.32 11.28
N ASN A 408 9.70 -19.09 10.06
CA ASN A 408 11.10 -19.34 9.69
C ASN A 408 12.05 -18.46 10.53
N TYR A 409 11.74 -17.17 10.69
CA TYR A 409 12.51 -16.24 11.52
C TYR A 409 12.60 -16.70 12.97
N VAL A 410 11.47 -17.05 13.59
CA VAL A 410 11.44 -17.56 14.97
C VAL A 410 12.26 -18.85 15.10
N LYS A 411 12.13 -19.76 14.14
CA LYS A 411 12.87 -21.02 14.13
C LYS A 411 14.37 -20.82 14.01
N GLU A 412 14.81 -19.86 13.18
CA GLU A 412 16.22 -19.58 12.92
C GLU A 412 16.89 -18.80 14.04
N THR A 413 16.18 -17.86 14.66
CA THR A 413 16.75 -16.92 15.62
C THR A 413 16.48 -17.27 17.09
N GLY A 414 15.40 -18.02 17.34
CA GLY A 414 14.87 -18.24 18.69
C GLY A 414 14.22 -16.98 19.30
N ASP A 415 13.98 -15.94 18.51
CA ASP A 415 13.32 -14.71 18.98
C ASP A 415 11.83 -14.96 19.24
N THR A 416 11.43 -14.87 20.52
CA THR A 416 10.07 -15.14 20.98
C THR A 416 9.29 -13.85 21.30
N LYS A 417 9.78 -12.69 20.88
CA LYS A 417 9.04 -11.43 21.02
C LYS A 417 7.70 -11.51 20.32
N LYS A 418 6.69 -10.91 20.92
CA LYS A 418 5.39 -10.78 20.31
C LYS A 418 5.52 -10.12 18.95
N THR A 419 4.85 -10.67 17.96
CA THR A 419 4.99 -10.23 16.58
C THR A 419 3.63 -9.87 16.00
N VAL A 420 3.55 -8.69 15.42
CA VAL A 420 2.42 -8.25 14.61
C VAL A 420 2.70 -8.60 13.14
N ILE A 421 1.80 -9.34 12.52
CA ILE A 421 1.85 -9.68 11.09
C ILE A 421 0.82 -8.82 10.37
N ALA A 422 1.25 -8.01 9.40
CA ALA A 422 0.34 -7.23 8.58
C ALA A 422 -0.47 -8.16 7.65
N SER A 423 -1.76 -8.32 7.94
CA SER A 423 -2.71 -9.07 7.12
C SER A 423 -3.32 -8.13 6.09
N THR A 424 -2.80 -8.20 4.85
CA THR A 424 -2.94 -7.11 3.87
C THR A 424 -4.10 -7.26 2.91
N ALA A 425 -4.74 -8.41 2.85
CA ALA A 425 -5.94 -8.63 2.05
C ALA A 425 -6.85 -9.68 2.68
N SER A 426 -8.15 -9.56 2.41
CA SER A 426 -9.11 -10.60 2.77
C SER A 426 -8.86 -11.87 1.94
N PRO A 427 -8.96 -13.07 2.54
CA PRO A 427 -8.88 -14.33 1.79
C PRO A 427 -9.91 -14.41 0.65
N TYR A 428 -11.06 -13.75 0.79
CA TYR A 428 -12.09 -13.67 -0.24
C TYR A 428 -11.64 -12.96 -1.55
N LYS A 429 -10.59 -12.17 -1.49
CA LYS A 429 -10.03 -11.50 -2.67
C LYS A 429 -9.22 -12.45 -3.56
N PHE A 430 -8.67 -13.49 -2.97
CA PHE A 430 -7.85 -14.52 -3.61
C PHE A 430 -8.43 -15.91 -3.37
N SER A 431 -9.77 -16.03 -3.39
CA SER A 431 -10.53 -17.20 -2.99
C SER A 431 -10.05 -18.49 -3.65
N ARG A 432 -9.76 -18.48 -4.96
CA ARG A 432 -9.26 -19.67 -5.65
C ARG A 432 -7.94 -20.17 -5.06
N SER A 433 -6.93 -19.30 -4.96
CA SER A 433 -5.62 -19.70 -4.45
C SER A 433 -5.65 -20.14 -2.98
N VAL A 434 -6.52 -19.52 -2.17
CA VAL A 434 -6.71 -19.90 -0.77
C VAL A 434 -7.41 -21.25 -0.66
N MET A 435 -8.48 -21.47 -1.42
CA MET A 435 -9.22 -22.75 -1.40
C MET A 435 -8.37 -23.90 -1.96
N GLU A 436 -7.62 -23.66 -3.04
CA GLU A 436 -6.68 -24.66 -3.58
C GLU A 436 -5.56 -25.00 -2.58
N ALA A 437 -5.05 -24.02 -1.84
CA ALA A 437 -4.05 -24.27 -0.81
C ALA A 437 -4.59 -25.14 0.33
N ILE A 438 -5.82 -24.91 0.78
CA ILE A 438 -6.42 -25.60 1.93
C ILE A 438 -6.99 -26.97 1.53
N PHE A 439 -7.75 -27.03 0.45
CA PHE A 439 -8.57 -28.21 0.07
C PHE A 439 -8.05 -28.96 -1.15
N GLY A 440 -7.02 -28.44 -1.85
CA GLY A 440 -6.48 -29.04 -3.06
C GLY A 440 -7.11 -28.47 -4.34
N SER A 441 -7.02 -29.21 -5.45
CA SER A 441 -7.50 -28.73 -6.75
C SER A 441 -9.00 -28.45 -6.74
N GLU A 442 -9.36 -27.27 -7.20
CA GLU A 442 -10.74 -26.76 -7.31
C GLU A 442 -11.13 -26.55 -8.79
N GLU A 443 -10.62 -27.43 -9.66
CA GLU A 443 -10.91 -27.38 -11.11
C GLU A 443 -12.41 -27.48 -11.39
N GLY A 444 -12.88 -26.67 -12.33
CA GLY A 444 -14.27 -26.66 -12.77
C GLY A 444 -15.22 -25.79 -11.95
N LYS A 445 -14.82 -25.33 -10.76
CA LYS A 445 -15.64 -24.44 -9.94
C LYS A 445 -15.49 -22.98 -10.37
N GLY A 446 -16.61 -22.26 -10.36
CA GLY A 446 -16.63 -20.82 -10.59
C GLY A 446 -16.14 -20.04 -9.37
N GLU A 447 -15.68 -18.80 -9.59
CA GLU A 447 -15.13 -17.95 -8.51
C GLU A 447 -16.13 -17.71 -7.37
N PHE A 448 -17.38 -17.42 -7.70
CA PHE A 448 -18.41 -17.19 -6.69
C PHE A 448 -18.86 -18.48 -5.96
N GLU A 449 -18.73 -19.63 -6.60
CA GLU A 449 -18.94 -20.93 -5.97
C GLU A 449 -17.88 -21.20 -4.90
N LEU A 450 -16.60 -20.92 -5.22
CA LEU A 450 -15.50 -21.02 -4.27
C LEU A 450 -15.68 -20.05 -3.09
N ILE A 451 -16.19 -18.84 -3.32
CA ILE A 451 -16.49 -17.85 -2.29
C ILE A 451 -17.58 -18.40 -1.35
N ASP A 452 -18.65 -19.00 -1.86
CA ASP A 452 -19.72 -19.59 -1.05
C ASP A 452 -19.24 -20.81 -0.23
N GLU A 453 -18.30 -21.58 -0.78
CA GLU A 453 -17.67 -22.70 -0.05
C GLU A 453 -16.70 -22.18 1.02
N MET A 454 -15.98 -21.10 0.75
CA MET A 454 -15.08 -20.45 1.72
C MET A 454 -15.87 -19.94 2.94
N GLU A 455 -17.03 -19.34 2.76
CA GLU A 455 -17.91 -18.93 3.87
C GLU A 455 -18.31 -20.13 4.74
N LYS A 456 -18.70 -21.23 4.11
CA LYS A 456 -19.08 -22.46 4.84
C LYS A 456 -17.90 -23.07 5.58
N ALA A 457 -16.70 -23.02 5.03
CA ALA A 457 -15.49 -23.57 5.62
C ALA A 457 -14.96 -22.72 6.76
N SER A 458 -14.90 -21.40 6.59
CA SER A 458 -14.34 -20.45 7.57
C SER A 458 -15.34 -20.02 8.64
N GLY A 459 -16.65 -20.03 8.34
CA GLY A 459 -17.68 -19.41 9.16
C GLY A 459 -17.64 -17.86 9.13
N VAL A 460 -16.72 -17.27 8.37
CA VAL A 460 -16.59 -15.82 8.19
C VAL A 460 -17.54 -15.39 7.06
N LYS A 461 -18.39 -14.40 7.32
CA LYS A 461 -19.32 -13.89 6.32
C LYS A 461 -18.60 -13.34 5.10
N ILE A 462 -19.21 -13.55 3.95
CA ILE A 462 -18.74 -12.95 2.70
C ILE A 462 -18.78 -11.42 2.85
N PRO A 463 -17.66 -10.70 2.59
CA PRO A 463 -17.64 -9.26 2.67
C PRO A 463 -18.67 -8.60 1.77
N GLN A 464 -19.31 -7.52 2.23
CA GLN A 464 -20.31 -6.79 1.46
C GLN A 464 -19.79 -6.38 0.08
N ALA A 465 -18.52 -5.99 -0.01
CA ALA A 465 -17.87 -5.63 -1.26
C ALA A 465 -17.90 -6.76 -2.32
N ILE A 466 -17.91 -8.02 -1.90
CA ILE A 466 -18.05 -9.19 -2.79
C ILE A 466 -19.51 -9.44 -3.13
N GLU A 467 -20.41 -9.36 -2.16
CA GLU A 467 -21.86 -9.51 -2.41
C GLU A 467 -22.40 -8.46 -3.39
N GLU A 468 -21.90 -7.24 -3.29
CA GLU A 468 -22.28 -6.16 -4.19
C GLU A 468 -21.89 -6.44 -5.64
N ILE A 469 -20.66 -6.92 -5.91
CA ILE A 469 -20.21 -7.18 -7.28
C ILE A 469 -20.93 -8.36 -7.95
N ARG A 470 -21.48 -9.31 -7.20
CA ARG A 470 -22.28 -10.43 -7.74
C ARG A 470 -23.51 -9.95 -8.51
N LYS A 471 -24.08 -8.81 -8.09
CA LYS A 471 -25.37 -8.29 -8.58
C LYS A 471 -25.21 -6.95 -9.28
N ALA A 472 -23.99 -6.40 -9.28
CA ALA A 472 -23.75 -5.06 -9.79
C ALA A 472 -23.79 -5.02 -11.32
N GLU A 473 -24.31 -3.93 -11.84
CA GLU A 473 -24.34 -3.62 -13.26
C GLU A 473 -22.95 -3.20 -13.77
N ILE A 474 -22.53 -3.69 -14.92
CA ILE A 474 -21.30 -3.26 -15.59
C ILE A 474 -21.49 -1.80 -16.04
N ARG A 475 -20.66 -0.90 -15.52
CA ARG A 475 -20.71 0.55 -15.78
C ARG A 475 -19.61 1.01 -16.72
N HIS A 476 -18.49 0.30 -16.72
CA HIS A 476 -17.30 0.63 -17.50
C HIS A 476 -17.01 -0.48 -18.50
N ASN A 477 -17.03 -0.17 -19.80
CA ASN A 477 -16.79 -1.12 -20.88
C ASN A 477 -15.81 -0.58 -21.94
N ARG A 478 -15.18 0.57 -21.67
CA ARG A 478 -14.25 1.20 -22.61
C ARG A 478 -12.98 0.35 -22.73
N GLN A 479 -12.49 0.24 -23.96
CA GLN A 479 -11.23 -0.46 -24.28
C GLN A 479 -10.41 0.37 -25.26
N CYS A 480 -9.08 0.23 -25.19
CA CYS A 480 -8.17 0.82 -26.16
C CYS A 480 -6.91 -0.03 -26.31
N LYS A 481 -6.11 0.30 -27.31
CA LYS A 481 -4.74 -0.22 -27.43
C LYS A 481 -3.77 0.65 -26.62
N PRO A 482 -2.57 0.15 -26.27
CA PRO A 482 -1.58 0.90 -25.53
C PRO A 482 -1.23 2.26 -26.18
N GLU A 483 -1.11 2.30 -27.50
CA GLU A 483 -0.82 3.51 -28.27
C GLU A 483 -1.95 4.56 -28.30
N GLU A 484 -3.18 4.15 -27.95
CA GLU A 484 -4.37 5.01 -27.94
C GLU A 484 -4.70 5.60 -26.55
N MET A 485 -3.93 5.24 -25.53
CA MET A 485 -4.22 5.63 -24.13
C MET A 485 -4.33 7.14 -23.93
N GLU A 486 -3.40 7.92 -24.48
CA GLU A 486 -3.40 9.39 -24.37
C GLU A 486 -4.64 10.01 -25.01
N LYS A 487 -4.98 9.57 -26.23
CA LYS A 487 -6.21 9.97 -26.92
C LYS A 487 -7.45 9.64 -26.10
N THR A 488 -7.46 8.43 -25.48
CA THR A 488 -8.57 7.99 -24.63
C THR A 488 -8.72 8.88 -23.39
N VAL A 489 -7.62 9.29 -22.76
CA VAL A 489 -7.65 10.26 -21.65
C VAL A 489 -8.26 11.58 -22.12
N SER A 490 -7.81 12.12 -23.27
CA SER A 490 -8.35 13.37 -23.82
C SER A 490 -9.86 13.28 -24.09
N GLU A 491 -10.35 12.14 -24.62
CA GLU A 491 -11.78 11.90 -24.87
C GLU A 491 -12.62 11.80 -23.59
N ILE A 492 -12.08 11.19 -22.52
CA ILE A 492 -12.77 11.06 -21.23
C ILE A 492 -12.90 12.42 -20.54
N LEU A 493 -11.96 13.32 -20.78
CA LEU A 493 -11.91 14.64 -20.17
C LEU A 493 -12.60 15.74 -21.02
N GLN A 494 -13.20 15.39 -22.14
CA GLN A 494 -14.05 16.33 -22.92
C GLN A 494 -15.32 16.66 -22.15
#